data_1547de4916b5568a54f1737b58fc633a
#
_entry.id   1547de4916b5568a54f1737b58fc633a
#
_cell.length_a   1.000
_cell.length_b   1.000
_cell.length_c   1.000
_cell.angle_alpha   90.00
_cell.angle_beta   90.00
_cell.angle_gamma   90.00
#
_symmetry.space_group_name_H-M   'P 1'
#
loop_
_entity.id
_entity.type
_entity.pdbx_description
1 polymer ?
#
loop_
_entity_poly.entity_id
_entity_poly.type
_entity_poly.pdbx_seq_one_letter_code
_entity_poly.pdbx_strand_id
1 'polypeptide(L)'
;MDLHIDELKLSYHAKNTLHELGFTMVSDLKGHDYVSLIQKFPLKRHCVYSIIQELNGAGYLLSPDNAVSIYDVPMSKRLFHILERNYFLYLSQLSLCSKEELAGLRNLGAQTMIELEEICQAHHIELHSVHSIKENLAQYHLPFTSRHYEALYKYNIASIDDFNKITTHDLHIICQQYYYDTMKAYYILKDN
;
A
#
# COMPACT_ATOMS: atom_id res chain seq x y z
N MET A 1 -17.32 -25.70 -7.25
CA MET A 1 -18.40 -24.74 -6.99
C MET A 1 -17.72 -23.51 -6.44
N ASP A 2 -17.90 -22.35 -7.06
CA ASP A 2 -17.30 -21.12 -6.54
C ASP A 2 -18.17 -20.61 -5.38
N LEU A 3 -17.56 -20.13 -4.31
CA LEU A 3 -18.25 -19.66 -3.11
C LEU A 3 -18.44 -18.14 -3.17
N HIS A 4 -19.58 -17.66 -2.72
CA HIS A 4 -19.81 -16.24 -2.53
C HIS A 4 -19.04 -15.76 -1.29
N ILE A 5 -18.47 -14.54 -1.34
CA ILE A 5 -17.70 -13.99 -0.21
C ILE A 5 -18.55 -13.92 1.06
N ASP A 6 -19.86 -13.72 0.94
CA ASP A 6 -20.77 -13.69 2.09
C ASP A 6 -20.89 -15.04 2.81
N GLU A 7 -20.59 -16.15 2.13
CA GLU A 7 -20.59 -17.48 2.73
C GLU A 7 -19.35 -17.79 3.54
N LEU A 8 -18.29 -16.96 3.38
CA LEU A 8 -17.06 -17.10 4.15
C LEU A 8 -17.29 -16.71 5.62
N LYS A 9 -16.55 -17.38 6.51
CA LYS A 9 -16.52 -17.03 7.95
C LYS A 9 -15.63 -15.80 8.18
N LEU A 10 -15.97 -14.68 7.54
CA LEU A 10 -15.29 -13.41 7.69
C LEU A 10 -16.13 -12.45 8.53
N SER A 11 -15.47 -11.50 9.17
CA SER A 11 -16.15 -10.41 9.85
C SER A 11 -16.99 -9.57 8.86
N TYR A 12 -18.02 -8.90 9.38
CA TYR A 12 -18.84 -7.99 8.57
C TYR A 12 -17.98 -6.91 7.88
N HIS A 13 -16.98 -6.39 8.60
CA HIS A 13 -16.06 -5.39 8.07
C HIS A 13 -15.24 -5.93 6.89
N ALA A 14 -14.67 -7.14 7.02
CA ALA A 14 -13.91 -7.76 5.94
C ALA A 14 -14.79 -8.00 4.70
N LYS A 15 -16.01 -8.52 4.88
CA LYS A 15 -16.96 -8.73 3.77
C LYS A 15 -17.30 -7.43 3.05
N ASN A 16 -17.70 -6.39 3.78
CA ASN A 16 -18.01 -5.09 3.19
C ASN A 16 -16.82 -4.53 2.41
N THR A 17 -15.64 -4.60 3.01
CA THR A 17 -14.43 -4.13 2.34
C THR A 17 -14.21 -4.91 1.04
N LEU A 18 -14.29 -6.22 1.03
CA LEU A 18 -14.14 -7.02 -0.19
C LEU A 18 -15.20 -6.64 -1.24
N HIS A 19 -16.44 -6.39 -0.85
CA HIS A 19 -17.49 -5.93 -1.77
C HIS A 19 -17.23 -4.53 -2.33
N GLU A 20 -16.78 -3.59 -1.51
CA GLU A 20 -16.35 -2.25 -1.98
C GLU A 20 -15.21 -2.35 -2.99
N LEU A 21 -14.43 -3.41 -2.92
CA LEU A 21 -13.34 -3.76 -3.81
C LEU A 21 -13.81 -4.42 -5.11
N GLY A 22 -15.11 -4.68 -5.22
CA GLY A 22 -15.71 -5.37 -6.36
C GLY A 22 -15.54 -6.89 -6.33
N PHE A 23 -15.07 -7.47 -5.21
CA PHE A 23 -15.00 -8.91 -5.04
C PHE A 23 -16.35 -9.44 -4.55
N THR A 24 -16.93 -10.37 -5.26
CA THR A 24 -18.18 -11.03 -4.89
C THR A 24 -18.03 -12.53 -4.70
N MET A 25 -17.10 -13.12 -5.43
CA MET A 25 -16.82 -14.55 -5.40
C MET A 25 -15.39 -14.81 -4.92
N VAL A 26 -15.14 -15.98 -4.36
CA VAL A 26 -13.79 -16.39 -3.93
C VAL A 26 -12.84 -16.48 -5.12
N SER A 27 -13.35 -16.84 -6.30
CA SER A 27 -12.53 -16.82 -7.53
C SER A 27 -12.00 -15.44 -7.89
N ASP A 28 -12.67 -14.36 -7.50
CA ASP A 28 -12.25 -13.00 -7.76
C ASP A 28 -10.95 -12.67 -7.02
N LEU A 29 -10.67 -13.38 -5.93
CA LEU A 29 -9.43 -13.24 -5.14
C LEU A 29 -8.21 -13.91 -5.81
N LYS A 30 -8.44 -14.75 -6.83
CA LYS A 30 -7.35 -15.42 -7.54
C LYS A 30 -6.51 -14.38 -8.29
N GLY A 31 -5.20 -14.49 -8.10
CA GLY A 31 -4.24 -13.57 -8.72
C GLY A 31 -4.07 -12.24 -7.96
N HIS A 32 -4.76 -12.08 -6.83
CA HIS A 32 -4.55 -10.99 -5.91
C HIS A 32 -3.77 -11.46 -4.69
N ASP A 33 -2.68 -10.78 -4.43
CA ASP A 33 -1.90 -10.91 -3.21
C ASP A 33 -2.13 -9.70 -2.30
N TYR A 34 -1.47 -9.70 -1.15
CA TYR A 34 -1.53 -8.60 -0.21
C TYR A 34 -1.10 -7.27 -0.85
N VAL A 35 -0.05 -7.28 -1.69
CA VAL A 35 0.48 -6.08 -2.34
C VAL A 35 -0.53 -5.52 -3.33
N SER A 36 -1.10 -6.38 -4.16
CA SER A 36 -2.12 -5.98 -5.14
C SER A 36 -3.41 -5.49 -4.48
N LEU A 37 -3.78 -6.05 -3.32
CA LEU A 37 -4.92 -5.56 -2.53
C LEU A 37 -4.64 -4.16 -1.96
N ILE A 38 -3.45 -3.91 -1.40
CA ILE A 38 -3.09 -2.57 -0.92
C ILE A 38 -3.02 -1.57 -2.07
N GLN A 39 -2.48 -1.95 -3.23
CA GLN A 39 -2.41 -1.06 -4.40
C GLN A 39 -3.79 -0.69 -4.94
N LYS A 40 -4.73 -1.65 -4.97
CA LYS A 40 -6.12 -1.34 -5.38
C LYS A 40 -6.84 -0.42 -4.41
N PHE A 41 -6.41 -0.39 -3.14
CA PHE A 41 -7.16 0.29 -2.10
C PHE A 41 -6.23 1.01 -1.14
N PRO A 42 -6.51 2.30 -0.88
CA PRO A 42 -5.85 3.06 0.17
C PRO A 42 -6.32 2.60 1.56
N LEU A 43 -6.61 1.31 1.71
CA LEU A 43 -6.97 0.75 2.99
C LEU A 43 -5.78 0.87 3.94
N LYS A 44 -6.09 1.26 5.16
CA LYS A 44 -5.10 1.21 6.23
C LYS A 44 -4.55 -0.21 6.32
N ARG A 45 -3.24 -0.37 6.40
CA ARG A 45 -2.56 -1.69 6.46
C ARG A 45 -3.23 -2.67 7.41
N HIS A 46 -3.69 -2.20 8.58
CA HIS A 46 -4.37 -3.05 9.55
C HIS A 46 -5.68 -3.67 9.02
N CYS A 47 -6.43 -2.97 8.16
CA CYS A 47 -7.65 -3.51 7.56
C CYS A 47 -7.31 -4.64 6.58
N VAL A 48 -6.32 -4.43 5.72
CA VAL A 48 -5.87 -5.47 4.78
C VAL A 48 -5.28 -6.67 5.52
N TYR A 49 -4.47 -6.40 6.56
CA TYR A 49 -3.95 -7.45 7.44
C TYR A 49 -5.07 -8.30 8.05
N SER A 50 -6.09 -7.66 8.61
CA SER A 50 -7.24 -8.35 9.21
C SER A 50 -7.97 -9.23 8.19
N ILE A 51 -8.21 -8.70 6.99
CA ILE A 51 -8.84 -9.45 5.89
C ILE A 51 -8.00 -10.67 5.51
N ILE A 52 -6.69 -10.50 5.35
CA ILE A 52 -5.78 -11.60 5.01
C ILE A 52 -5.73 -12.65 6.10
N GLN A 53 -5.67 -12.25 7.38
CA GLN A 53 -5.70 -13.19 8.49
C GLN A 53 -7.01 -14.00 8.51
N GLU A 54 -8.14 -13.36 8.27
CA GLU A 54 -9.43 -14.03 8.19
C GLU A 54 -9.50 -14.99 6.98
N LEU A 55 -9.03 -14.55 5.80
CA LEU A 55 -8.98 -15.39 4.60
C LEU A 55 -8.04 -16.58 4.78
N ASN A 56 -6.85 -16.38 5.33
CA ASN A 56 -5.91 -17.45 5.62
C ASN A 56 -6.49 -18.43 6.66
N GLY A 57 -7.16 -17.93 7.69
CA GLY A 57 -7.85 -18.75 8.69
C GLY A 57 -9.01 -19.58 8.10
N ALA A 58 -9.61 -19.11 7.02
CA ALA A 58 -10.64 -19.82 6.26
C ALA A 58 -10.07 -20.76 5.19
N GLY A 59 -8.74 -20.84 5.04
CA GLY A 59 -8.05 -21.69 4.07
C GLY A 59 -7.82 -21.05 2.68
N TYR A 60 -8.02 -19.74 2.56
CA TYR A 60 -7.75 -18.99 1.33
C TYR A 60 -6.44 -18.23 1.49
N LEU A 61 -5.35 -18.77 0.91
CA LEU A 61 -4.03 -18.15 0.96
C LEU A 61 -3.93 -17.05 -0.11
N LEU A 62 -3.62 -15.84 0.35
CA LEU A 62 -3.31 -14.67 -0.48
C LEU A 62 -1.84 -14.28 -0.38
N SER A 63 -0.97 -15.25 -0.15
CA SER A 63 0.48 -15.00 -0.16
C SER A 63 0.94 -14.78 -1.59
N PRO A 64 1.74 -13.73 -1.86
CA PRO A 64 2.41 -13.62 -3.16
C PRO A 64 3.31 -14.84 -3.39
N ASP A 65 3.35 -15.34 -4.64
CA ASP A 65 4.34 -16.34 -5.02
C ASP A 65 5.74 -15.80 -4.70
N ASN A 66 6.52 -16.56 -3.93
CA ASN A 66 7.86 -16.19 -3.43
C ASN A 66 7.90 -15.03 -2.41
N ALA A 67 6.81 -14.75 -1.71
CA ALA A 67 6.84 -13.76 -0.63
C ALA A 67 7.75 -14.19 0.51
N VAL A 68 8.72 -13.36 0.85
CA VAL A 68 9.58 -13.55 2.02
C VAL A 68 8.83 -13.00 3.24
N SER A 69 8.48 -13.91 4.16
CA SER A 69 7.83 -13.53 5.42
C SER A 69 8.82 -12.79 6.33
N ILE A 70 8.36 -11.76 7.06
CA ILE A 70 9.19 -11.09 8.06
C ILE A 70 9.63 -12.04 9.19
N TYR A 71 8.91 -13.15 9.38
CA TYR A 71 9.26 -14.18 10.39
C TYR A 71 10.46 -15.05 9.97
N ASP A 72 10.76 -15.09 8.68
CA ASP A 72 11.85 -15.90 8.11
C ASP A 72 13.13 -15.08 7.85
N VAL A 73 13.09 -13.77 8.13
CA VAL A 73 14.22 -12.87 7.88
C VAL A 73 15.01 -12.62 9.15
N PRO A 74 16.32 -12.87 9.16
CA PRO A 74 17.18 -12.48 10.27
C PRO A 74 17.17 -10.97 10.48
N MET A 75 16.69 -10.52 11.63
CA MET A 75 16.67 -9.11 12.01
C MET A 75 16.70 -8.94 13.54
N SER A 76 16.98 -7.73 13.99
CA SER A 76 16.91 -7.44 15.42
C SER A 76 15.48 -7.58 15.95
N LYS A 77 15.36 -8.00 17.21
CA LYS A 77 14.05 -8.09 17.89
C LYS A 77 13.29 -6.75 17.85
N ARG A 78 14.04 -5.64 17.89
CA ARG A 78 13.46 -4.31 17.83
C ARG A 78 12.82 -4.03 16.48
N LEU A 79 13.53 -4.27 15.39
CA LEU A 79 13.01 -4.09 14.03
C LEU A 79 11.82 -5.01 13.79
N PHE A 80 11.95 -6.30 14.14
CA PHE A 80 10.87 -7.28 14.03
C PHE A 80 9.58 -6.77 14.68
N HIS A 81 9.64 -6.34 15.96
CA HIS A 81 8.44 -5.85 16.65
C HIS A 81 7.90 -4.53 16.10
N ILE A 82 8.74 -3.72 15.46
CA ILE A 82 8.25 -2.52 14.76
C ILE A 82 7.44 -2.92 13.53
N LEU A 83 7.98 -3.83 12.71
CA LEU A 83 7.30 -4.29 11.50
C LEU A 83 5.99 -5.01 11.84
N GLU A 84 6.04 -5.96 12.79
CA GLU A 84 4.88 -6.73 13.24
C GLU A 84 3.74 -5.80 13.74
N ARG A 85 4.04 -4.82 14.62
CA ARG A 85 3.05 -3.87 15.13
C ARG A 85 2.46 -2.93 14.08
N ASN A 86 3.19 -2.73 12.97
CA ASN A 86 2.71 -1.94 11.85
C ASN A 86 2.13 -2.80 10.74
N TYR A 87 1.81 -4.07 11.05
CA TYR A 87 1.11 -4.99 10.17
C TYR A 87 1.85 -5.32 8.87
N PHE A 88 3.16 -5.37 8.93
CA PHE A 88 3.96 -5.98 7.88
C PHE A 88 4.01 -7.49 8.09
N LEU A 89 3.66 -8.26 7.08
CA LEU A 89 3.74 -9.72 7.05
C LEU A 89 4.86 -10.20 6.14
N TYR A 90 5.08 -9.49 5.06
CA TYR A 90 6.04 -9.81 4.02
C TYR A 90 6.94 -8.61 3.73
N LEU A 91 8.19 -8.88 3.38
CA LEU A 91 9.14 -7.82 3.03
C LEU A 91 8.69 -7.01 1.82
N SER A 92 8.01 -7.64 0.84
CA SER A 92 7.50 -6.97 -0.35
C SER A 92 6.56 -5.80 -0.04
N GLN A 93 5.92 -5.79 1.13
CA GLN A 93 5.07 -4.67 1.55
C GLN A 93 5.86 -3.37 1.80
N LEU A 94 7.16 -3.49 2.08
CA LEU A 94 8.02 -2.32 2.29
C LEU A 94 8.21 -1.51 1.01
N SER A 95 8.14 -2.14 -0.17
CA SER A 95 8.19 -1.42 -1.44
C SER A 95 7.03 -0.45 -1.66
N LEU A 96 5.94 -0.60 -0.90
CA LEU A 96 4.77 0.28 -0.93
C LEU A 96 4.89 1.48 0.03
N CYS A 97 5.99 1.56 0.78
CA CYS A 97 6.21 2.60 1.76
C CYS A 97 7.33 3.54 1.33
N SER A 98 7.17 4.82 1.60
CA SER A 98 8.28 5.75 1.47
C SER A 98 9.24 5.64 2.65
N LYS A 99 10.50 6.04 2.45
CA LYS A 99 11.48 6.14 3.55
C LYS A 99 10.97 7.09 4.65
N GLU A 100 10.28 8.14 4.27
CA GLU A 100 9.69 9.12 5.17
C GLU A 100 8.55 8.50 5.99
N GLU A 101 7.69 7.69 5.36
CA GLU A 101 6.64 6.94 6.06
C GLU A 101 7.25 5.96 7.06
N LEU A 102 8.26 5.20 6.65
CA LEU A 102 8.95 4.25 7.52
C LEU A 102 9.66 4.97 8.67
N ALA A 103 10.37 6.07 8.41
CA ALA A 103 11.03 6.87 9.45
C ALA A 103 10.04 7.47 10.47
N GLY A 104 8.78 7.66 10.07
CA GLY A 104 7.69 8.10 10.94
C GLY A 104 7.13 7.00 11.86
N LEU A 105 7.53 5.73 11.69
CA LEU A 105 7.06 4.65 12.53
C LEU A 105 7.59 4.79 13.96
N ARG A 106 6.71 4.60 14.94
CA ARG A 106 7.08 4.71 16.36
C ARG A 106 8.22 3.75 16.71
N ASN A 107 9.27 4.28 17.30
CA ASN A 107 10.49 3.59 17.74
C ASN A 107 11.44 3.14 16.59
N LEU A 108 11.18 3.50 15.36
CA LEU A 108 12.12 3.29 14.25
C LEU A 108 13.12 4.48 14.25
N GLY A 109 14.21 4.32 14.96
CA GLY A 109 15.31 5.30 14.97
C GLY A 109 16.31 5.08 13.85
N ALA A 110 17.27 5.98 13.69
CA ALA A 110 18.25 5.96 12.60
C ALA A 110 18.96 4.60 12.45
N GLN A 111 19.43 4.00 13.54
CA GLN A 111 20.13 2.71 13.49
C GLN A 111 19.21 1.55 12.99
N THR A 112 17.94 1.58 13.41
CA THR A 112 16.97 0.56 12.99
C THR A 112 16.55 0.78 11.52
N MET A 113 16.58 2.03 11.05
CA MET A 113 16.34 2.35 9.65
C MET A 113 17.48 1.84 8.75
N ILE A 114 18.74 1.98 9.20
CA ILE A 114 19.90 1.43 8.49
C ILE A 114 19.75 -0.10 8.36
N GLU A 115 19.45 -0.79 9.46
CA GLU A 115 19.21 -2.25 9.44
C GLU A 115 18.10 -2.63 8.46
N LEU A 116 17.00 -1.87 8.43
CA LEU A 116 15.89 -2.09 7.51
C LEU A 116 16.33 -1.90 6.04
N GLU A 117 17.09 -0.85 5.75
CA GLU A 117 17.62 -0.58 4.41
C GLU A 117 18.57 -1.70 3.94
N GLU A 118 19.44 -2.21 4.81
CA GLU A 118 20.33 -3.35 4.53
C GLU A 118 19.52 -4.62 4.19
N ILE A 119 18.46 -4.91 4.95
CA ILE A 119 17.57 -6.05 4.67
C ILE A 119 16.86 -5.85 3.33
N CYS A 120 16.32 -4.67 3.08
CA CYS A 120 15.66 -4.37 1.81
C CYS A 120 16.62 -4.54 0.62
N GLN A 121 17.86 -4.07 0.74
CA GLN A 121 18.88 -4.24 -0.28
C GLN A 121 19.22 -5.71 -0.51
N ALA A 122 19.40 -6.50 0.55
CA ALA A 122 19.70 -7.93 0.46
C ALA A 122 18.58 -8.74 -0.24
N HIS A 123 17.35 -8.27 -0.14
CA HIS A 123 16.17 -8.89 -0.76
C HIS A 123 15.69 -8.17 -2.03
N HIS A 124 16.49 -7.28 -2.61
CA HIS A 124 16.16 -6.52 -3.83
C HIS A 124 14.85 -5.72 -3.74
N ILE A 125 14.56 -5.17 -2.55
CA ILE A 125 13.41 -4.32 -2.31
C ILE A 125 13.86 -2.87 -2.38
N GLU A 126 13.32 -2.13 -3.33
CA GLU A 126 13.57 -0.70 -3.44
C GLU A 126 12.63 0.09 -2.52
N LEU A 127 13.24 0.85 -1.59
CA LEU A 127 12.52 1.84 -0.81
C LEU A 127 12.55 3.17 -1.56
N HIS A 128 11.38 3.70 -1.88
CA HIS A 128 11.32 4.98 -2.56
C HIS A 128 11.39 6.16 -1.59
N SER A 129 11.65 7.35 -2.13
CA SER A 129 11.50 8.61 -1.41
C SER A 129 10.42 9.47 -2.07
N VAL A 130 9.56 10.03 -1.27
CA VAL A 130 8.56 11.01 -1.72
C VAL A 130 9.24 12.24 -2.33
N HIS A 131 10.50 12.48 -1.95
CA HIS A 131 11.28 13.60 -2.45
C HIS A 131 11.45 13.56 -3.99
N SER A 132 11.72 12.38 -4.56
CA SER A 132 11.87 12.24 -6.02
C SER A 132 10.58 12.57 -6.79
N ILE A 133 9.43 12.15 -6.30
CA ILE A 133 8.13 12.48 -6.93
C ILE A 133 7.85 13.98 -6.78
N LYS A 134 8.14 14.53 -5.60
CA LYS A 134 7.97 15.95 -5.34
C LYS A 134 8.84 16.80 -6.26
N GLU A 135 10.09 16.40 -6.53
CA GLU A 135 10.97 17.06 -7.48
C GLU A 135 10.43 16.98 -8.91
N ASN A 136 9.98 15.80 -9.34
CA ASN A 136 9.42 15.61 -10.68
C ASN A 136 8.16 16.47 -10.94
N LEU A 137 7.38 16.74 -9.91
CA LEU A 137 6.14 17.51 -9.99
C LEU A 137 6.29 18.95 -9.50
N ALA A 138 7.48 19.37 -9.03
CA ALA A 138 7.71 20.68 -8.41
C ALA A 138 7.39 21.86 -9.35
N GLN A 139 7.68 21.71 -10.65
CA GLN A 139 7.45 22.73 -11.66
C GLN A 139 5.96 23.10 -11.84
N TYR A 140 5.04 22.24 -11.43
CA TYR A 140 3.61 22.43 -11.56
C TYR A 140 2.98 23.17 -10.37
N HIS A 141 3.77 23.46 -9.32
CA HIS A 141 3.31 24.18 -8.12
C HIS A 141 2.03 23.62 -7.49
N LEU A 142 1.93 22.28 -7.46
CA LEU A 142 0.74 21.59 -6.97
C LEU A 142 0.55 21.85 -5.46
N PRO A 143 -0.70 21.99 -4.99
CA PRO A 143 -1.01 22.21 -3.57
C PRO A 143 -0.88 20.90 -2.75
N PHE A 144 0.17 20.13 -3.01
CA PHE A 144 0.36 18.82 -2.40
C PHE A 144 1.22 18.85 -1.14
N THR A 145 0.80 18.09 -0.15
CA THR A 145 1.60 17.74 1.02
C THR A 145 2.32 16.41 0.79
N SER A 146 3.26 16.03 1.67
CA SER A 146 3.94 14.73 1.59
C SER A 146 2.96 13.54 1.50
N ARG A 147 1.81 13.62 2.18
CA ARG A 147 0.78 12.57 2.16
C ARG A 147 0.13 12.40 0.78
N HIS A 148 -0.01 13.48 0.02
CA HIS A 148 -0.50 13.38 -1.37
C HIS A 148 0.51 12.64 -2.24
N TYR A 149 1.80 12.97 -2.13
CA TYR A 149 2.85 12.29 -2.88
C TYR A 149 2.97 10.82 -2.51
N GLU A 150 2.79 10.45 -1.23
CA GLU A 150 2.72 9.07 -0.78
C GLU A 150 1.52 8.32 -1.38
N ALA A 151 0.36 8.98 -1.43
CA ALA A 151 -0.81 8.41 -2.07
C ALA A 151 -0.57 8.18 -3.56
N LEU A 152 -0.04 9.16 -4.30
CA LEU A 152 0.29 9.04 -5.71
C LEU A 152 1.24 7.88 -5.96
N TYR A 153 2.28 7.76 -5.15
CA TYR A 153 3.24 6.66 -5.29
C TYR A 153 2.60 5.28 -5.15
N LYS A 154 1.72 5.09 -4.16
CA LYS A 154 1.00 3.83 -3.94
C LYS A 154 0.19 3.37 -5.16
N TYR A 155 -0.14 4.32 -6.03
CA TYR A 155 -0.82 4.07 -7.30
C TYR A 155 0.12 4.10 -8.52
N ASN A 156 1.43 4.02 -8.29
CA ASN A 156 2.46 4.09 -9.34
C ASN A 156 2.42 5.38 -10.17
N ILE A 157 2.06 6.49 -9.55
CA ILE A 157 1.99 7.80 -10.18
C ILE A 157 3.21 8.59 -9.76
N ALA A 158 4.28 8.50 -10.52
CA ALA A 158 5.55 9.15 -10.24
C ALA A 158 5.86 10.32 -11.18
N SER A 159 5.10 10.48 -12.25
CA SER A 159 5.31 11.48 -13.30
C SER A 159 4.00 12.14 -13.73
N ILE A 160 4.11 13.23 -14.50
CA ILE A 160 2.96 13.88 -15.12
C ILE A 160 2.27 12.96 -16.14
N ASP A 161 3.04 12.15 -16.85
CA ASP A 161 2.50 11.20 -17.84
C ASP A 161 1.64 10.13 -17.17
N ASP A 162 2.04 9.67 -15.98
CA ASP A 162 1.24 8.75 -15.19
C ASP A 162 -0.02 9.43 -14.69
N PHE A 163 0.10 10.67 -14.20
CA PHE A 163 -1.04 11.47 -13.73
C PHE A 163 -2.06 11.69 -14.86
N ASN A 164 -1.61 11.94 -16.08
CA ASN A 164 -2.48 12.13 -17.23
C ASN A 164 -3.29 10.89 -17.66
N LYS A 165 -2.85 9.69 -17.26
CA LYS A 165 -3.55 8.42 -17.52
C LYS A 165 -4.69 8.17 -16.52
N ILE A 166 -4.73 8.90 -15.40
CA ILE A 166 -5.71 8.66 -14.34
C ILE A 166 -7.04 9.27 -14.72
N THR A 167 -8.11 8.57 -14.43
CA THR A 167 -9.48 9.09 -14.56
C THR A 167 -9.87 9.89 -13.31
N THR A 168 -10.92 10.71 -13.41
CA THR A 168 -11.49 11.40 -12.24
C THR A 168 -11.99 10.43 -11.17
N HIS A 169 -12.41 9.22 -11.58
CA HIS A 169 -12.82 8.16 -10.67
C HIS A 169 -11.62 7.60 -9.89
N ASP A 170 -10.51 7.34 -10.58
CA ASP A 170 -9.27 6.88 -9.92
C ASP A 170 -8.77 7.92 -8.92
N LEU A 171 -8.80 9.20 -9.29
CA LEU A 171 -8.45 10.29 -8.38
C LEU A 171 -9.34 10.33 -7.14
N HIS A 172 -10.63 10.06 -7.29
CA HIS A 172 -11.55 10.00 -6.15
C HIS A 172 -11.14 8.87 -5.18
N ILE A 173 -10.74 7.73 -5.71
CA ILE A 173 -10.27 6.58 -4.92
C ILE A 173 -8.94 6.92 -4.22
N ILE A 174 -7.97 7.47 -4.96
CA ILE A 174 -6.63 7.82 -4.44
C ILE A 174 -6.74 8.85 -3.32
N CYS A 175 -7.70 9.75 -3.39
CA CYS A 175 -7.74 10.98 -2.64
C CYS A 175 -8.91 11.10 -1.69
N GLN A 176 -9.51 10.00 -1.24
CA GLN A 176 -10.68 9.99 -0.34
C GLN A 176 -10.62 11.03 0.79
N GLN A 177 -9.44 11.27 1.37
CA GLN A 177 -9.23 12.29 2.40
C GLN A 177 -8.77 13.66 1.87
N TYR A 178 -8.29 13.71 0.61
CA TYR A 178 -7.64 14.90 0.01
C TYR A 178 -8.24 15.26 -1.34
N TYR A 179 -9.48 14.81 -1.59
CA TYR A 179 -10.18 14.94 -2.86
C TYR A 179 -10.11 16.37 -3.43
N TYR A 180 -10.31 17.38 -2.59
CA TYR A 180 -10.37 18.77 -3.04
C TYR A 180 -9.03 19.27 -3.59
N ASP A 181 -7.94 19.02 -2.89
CA ASP A 181 -6.61 19.46 -3.30
C ASP A 181 -6.12 18.71 -4.54
N THR A 182 -6.48 17.43 -4.65
CA THR A 182 -6.11 16.61 -5.81
C THR A 182 -6.94 16.94 -7.03
N MET A 183 -8.22 17.24 -6.89
CA MET A 183 -9.03 17.76 -8.00
C MET A 183 -8.51 19.11 -8.49
N LYS A 184 -8.12 19.99 -7.58
CA LYS A 184 -7.48 21.26 -7.94
C LYS A 184 -6.18 21.04 -8.71
N ALA A 185 -5.33 20.12 -8.26
CA ALA A 185 -4.11 19.76 -8.96
C ALA A 185 -4.39 19.15 -10.34
N TYR A 186 -5.41 18.29 -10.45
CA TYR A 186 -5.83 17.68 -11.70
C TYR A 186 -6.20 18.76 -12.75
N TYR A 187 -6.97 19.77 -12.37
CA TYR A 187 -7.31 20.86 -13.28
C TYR A 187 -6.09 21.69 -13.65
N ILE A 188 -5.20 22.01 -12.70
CA ILE A 188 -3.95 22.72 -12.99
C ILE A 188 -3.12 21.95 -14.04
N LEU A 189 -3.06 20.62 -13.95
CA LEU A 189 -2.25 19.81 -14.86
C LEU A 189 -2.90 19.57 -16.22
N LYS A 190 -4.23 19.60 -16.30
CA LYS A 190 -4.98 19.44 -17.56
C LYS A 190 -5.06 20.72 -18.38
N ASP A 191 -4.91 21.86 -17.74
CA ASP A 191 -4.95 23.18 -18.38
C ASP A 191 -3.56 23.64 -18.89
N ASN A 192 -2.49 22.87 -18.61
CA ASN A 192 -1.13 23.06 -19.11
C ASN A 192 -0.76 22.01 -20.17
#